data_ba37065a7a1822c2cc5b9bb9987db90f
#
_entry.id   ba37065a7a1822c2cc5b9bb9987db90f
#
_cell.length_a   1.000
_cell.length_b   1.000
_cell.length_c   1.000
_cell.angle_alpha   90.00
_cell.angle_beta   90.00
_cell.angle_gamma   90.00
#
_symmetry.space_group_name_H-M   'P 1'
#
loop_
_entity.id
_entity.type
_entity.pdbx_description
1 polymer ?
#
loop_
_entity_poly.entity_id
_entity_poly.type
_entity_poly.pdbx_seq_one_letter_code
_entity_poly.pdbx_strand_id
1 'polypeptide(L)'
;MSLDGRDLRGLKPHKVAGLGMTKTFQNVALFAESSVLDNVLTAGLLRHDVEAAREQALQCLDRVGLREVAGKLAGDLSFPERARVELARALCTAPRILLLDEVMAALNHAEMAEIMQLIRILRDDGVTLLVVEHHMRAIMNICDRILVLNFGRLLADGTPDQVARDPVVIEAYLGRSAEGLRR
;
A
#
# COMPACT_ATOMS: atom_id res chain seq x y z
N MET A 1 16.14 -2.67 -12.83
CA MET A 1 15.74 -2.13 -11.52
C MET A 1 16.73 -2.64 -10.48
N SER A 2 17.25 -1.74 -9.62
CA SER A 2 18.22 -2.11 -8.60
C SER A 2 17.80 -1.57 -7.23
N LEU A 3 18.19 -2.25 -6.16
CA LEU A 3 18.02 -1.86 -4.77
C LEU A 3 19.40 -1.86 -4.10
N ASP A 4 19.85 -0.72 -3.60
CA ASP A 4 21.18 -0.54 -3.01
C ASP A 4 22.32 -1.06 -3.93
N GLY A 5 22.24 -0.77 -5.22
CA GLY A 5 23.18 -1.24 -6.24
C GLY A 5 23.01 -2.70 -6.68
N ARG A 6 22.18 -3.48 -6.02
CA ARG A 6 21.90 -4.87 -6.37
C ARG A 6 20.80 -4.96 -7.43
N ASP A 7 21.07 -5.62 -8.56
CA ASP A 7 20.07 -5.84 -9.60
C ASP A 7 19.01 -6.84 -9.11
N LEU A 8 17.72 -6.46 -9.26
CA LEU A 8 16.58 -7.27 -8.86
C LEU A 8 16.04 -8.15 -10.00
N ARG A 9 16.53 -8.00 -11.23
CA ARG A 9 16.05 -8.76 -12.39
C ARG A 9 16.30 -10.25 -12.19
N GLY A 10 15.26 -11.07 -12.44
CA GLY A 10 15.33 -12.53 -12.30
C GLY A 10 15.31 -13.05 -10.86
N LEU A 11 15.27 -12.18 -9.86
CA LEU A 11 15.08 -12.64 -8.48
C LEU A 11 13.63 -13.07 -8.24
N LYS A 12 13.47 -14.16 -7.50
CA LYS A 12 12.14 -14.63 -7.05
C LYS A 12 11.54 -13.64 -6.04
N PRO A 13 10.20 -13.47 -5.97
CA PRO A 13 9.55 -12.48 -5.10
C PRO A 13 9.99 -12.55 -3.62
N HIS A 14 10.11 -13.74 -3.05
CA HIS A 14 10.55 -13.91 -1.66
C HIS A 14 12.01 -13.44 -1.44
N LYS A 15 12.87 -13.50 -2.46
CA LYS A 15 14.23 -12.95 -2.38
C LYS A 15 14.19 -11.42 -2.38
N VAL A 16 13.32 -10.81 -3.18
CA VAL A 16 13.12 -9.36 -3.20
C VAL A 16 12.55 -8.88 -1.86
N ALA A 17 11.55 -9.59 -1.32
CA ALA A 17 11.00 -9.30 0.02
C ALA A 17 12.08 -9.44 1.11
N GLY A 18 12.93 -10.48 1.04
CA GLY A 18 14.07 -10.65 1.94
C GLY A 18 15.10 -9.51 1.88
N LEU A 19 15.18 -8.78 0.75
CA LEU A 19 16.00 -7.57 0.61
C LEU A 19 15.33 -6.31 1.18
N GLY A 20 14.08 -6.42 1.64
CA GLY A 20 13.33 -5.32 2.25
C GLY A 20 12.44 -4.53 1.29
N MET A 21 12.09 -5.09 0.13
CA MET A 21 11.12 -4.48 -0.79
C MET A 21 9.90 -5.41 -0.93
N THR A 22 8.73 -4.94 -0.48
CA THR A 22 7.48 -5.70 -0.50
C THR A 22 6.40 -4.89 -1.22
N LYS A 23 5.44 -5.59 -1.81
CA LYS A 23 4.30 -5.01 -2.52
C LYS A 23 3.00 -5.57 -1.93
N THR A 24 1.97 -4.72 -1.77
CA THR A 24 0.57 -5.18 -1.63
C THR A 24 0.02 -5.60 -2.98
N PHE A 25 -1.02 -6.43 -2.99
CA PHE A 25 -1.68 -6.84 -4.23
C PHE A 25 -2.97 -6.03 -4.43
N GLN A 26 -3.22 -5.59 -5.66
CA GLN A 26 -4.45 -4.90 -6.06
C GLN A 26 -5.71 -5.74 -5.74
N ASN A 27 -5.64 -7.05 -5.97
CA ASN A 27 -6.67 -7.99 -5.53
C ASN A 27 -6.23 -8.63 -4.22
N VAL A 28 -6.93 -8.33 -3.14
CA VAL A 28 -6.65 -8.89 -1.82
C VAL A 28 -6.83 -10.41 -1.85
N ALA A 29 -5.71 -11.14 -1.84
CA ALA A 29 -5.68 -12.60 -1.89
C ALA A 29 -5.30 -13.15 -0.51
N LEU A 30 -6.27 -13.20 0.40
CA LEU A 30 -6.11 -13.85 1.71
C LEU A 30 -6.48 -15.34 1.64
N PHE A 31 -5.88 -16.11 2.52
CA PHE A 31 -6.31 -17.48 2.79
C PHE A 31 -7.62 -17.43 3.58
N ALA A 32 -8.76 -17.53 2.90
CA ALA A 32 -10.09 -17.30 3.47
C ALA A 32 -10.41 -18.25 4.64
N GLU A 33 -9.98 -19.51 4.53
CA GLU A 33 -10.18 -20.58 5.52
C GLU A 33 -9.19 -20.52 6.69
N SER A 34 -8.24 -19.58 6.67
CA SER A 34 -7.26 -19.38 7.73
C SER A 34 -7.62 -18.17 8.58
N SER A 35 -7.12 -18.13 9.82
CA SER A 35 -7.31 -16.97 10.68
C SER A 35 -6.61 -15.72 10.11
N VAL A 36 -7.06 -14.55 10.55
CA VAL A 36 -6.39 -13.28 10.25
C VAL A 36 -4.93 -13.33 10.70
N LEU A 37 -4.68 -13.85 11.88
CA LEU A 37 -3.33 -14.02 12.42
C LEU A 37 -2.46 -14.92 11.54
N ASP A 38 -2.97 -16.08 11.10
CA ASP A 38 -2.21 -17.01 10.27
C ASP A 38 -1.87 -16.41 8.91
N ASN A 39 -2.79 -15.61 8.35
CA ASN A 39 -2.52 -14.87 7.12
C ASN A 39 -1.33 -13.92 7.26
N VAL A 40 -1.20 -13.22 8.38
CA VAL A 40 -0.10 -12.28 8.61
C VAL A 40 1.18 -13.01 9.03
N LEU A 41 1.06 -14.03 9.90
CA LEU A 41 2.16 -14.83 10.39
C LEU A 41 2.98 -15.46 9.28
N THR A 42 2.33 -15.97 8.21
CA THR A 42 3.03 -16.56 7.06
C THR A 42 4.07 -15.64 6.43
N ALA A 43 3.84 -14.32 6.46
CA ALA A 43 4.80 -13.33 5.96
C ALA A 43 5.99 -13.14 6.92
N GLY A 44 5.76 -13.25 8.22
CA GLY A 44 6.79 -13.15 9.26
C GLY A 44 7.81 -14.29 9.19
N LEU A 45 7.39 -15.47 8.74
CA LEU A 45 8.28 -16.64 8.56
C LEU A 45 9.39 -16.41 7.52
N LEU A 46 9.33 -15.33 6.76
CA LEU A 46 10.45 -14.93 5.89
C LEU A 46 11.72 -14.59 6.67
N ARG A 47 11.58 -14.14 7.92
CA ARG A 47 12.69 -13.61 8.76
C ARG A 47 12.80 -14.24 10.13
N HIS A 48 11.76 -14.88 10.63
CA HIS A 48 11.63 -15.31 12.00
C HIS A 48 11.22 -16.78 12.07
N ASP A 49 11.47 -17.43 13.20
CA ASP A 49 10.81 -18.70 13.57
C ASP A 49 9.31 -18.46 13.85
N VAL A 50 8.57 -19.54 14.10
CA VAL A 50 7.11 -19.48 14.26
C VAL A 50 6.67 -18.59 15.41
N GLU A 51 7.39 -18.65 16.55
CA GLU A 51 7.01 -17.93 17.76
C GLU A 51 7.26 -16.43 17.60
N ALA A 52 8.44 -16.03 17.14
CA ALA A 52 8.77 -14.64 16.83
C ALA A 52 7.92 -14.08 15.69
N ALA A 53 7.61 -14.89 14.66
CA ALA A 53 6.71 -14.48 13.57
C ALA A 53 5.28 -14.24 14.08
N ARG A 54 4.80 -15.03 15.05
CA ARG A 54 3.50 -14.85 15.67
C ARG A 54 3.41 -13.53 16.43
N GLU A 55 4.41 -13.22 17.24
CA GLU A 55 4.48 -11.97 17.97
C GLU A 55 4.54 -10.77 17.01
N GLN A 56 5.40 -10.83 16.00
CA GLN A 56 5.50 -9.83 14.93
C GLN A 56 4.17 -9.63 14.21
N ALA A 57 3.45 -10.72 13.89
CA ALA A 57 2.14 -10.65 13.25
C ALA A 57 1.11 -9.94 14.11
N LEU A 58 1.08 -10.21 15.42
CA LEU A 58 0.19 -9.51 16.36
C LEU A 58 0.50 -8.02 16.45
N GLN A 59 1.78 -7.63 16.43
CA GLN A 59 2.18 -6.22 16.40
C GLN A 59 1.76 -5.56 15.09
N CYS A 60 1.92 -6.24 13.94
CA CYS A 60 1.45 -5.73 12.66
C CYS A 60 -0.07 -5.56 12.61
N LEU A 61 -0.83 -6.51 13.18
CA LEU A 61 -2.28 -6.41 13.30
C LEU A 61 -2.71 -5.26 14.20
N ASP A 62 -1.99 -5.02 15.29
CA ASP A 62 -2.23 -3.89 16.18
C ASP A 62 -2.05 -2.55 15.43
N ARG A 63 -0.97 -2.41 14.65
CA ARG A 63 -0.69 -1.21 13.84
C ARG A 63 -1.79 -0.89 12.82
N VAL A 64 -2.49 -1.89 12.30
CA VAL A 64 -3.60 -1.69 11.35
C VAL A 64 -4.98 -1.71 12.02
N GLY A 65 -5.03 -1.80 13.37
CA GLY A 65 -6.27 -1.77 14.15
C GLY A 65 -7.11 -3.05 14.06
N LEU A 66 -6.47 -4.22 13.83
CA LEU A 66 -7.16 -5.51 13.66
C LEU A 66 -6.77 -6.56 14.69
N ARG A 67 -6.10 -6.18 15.79
CA ARG A 67 -5.66 -7.14 16.83
C ARG A 67 -6.82 -7.96 17.40
N GLU A 68 -7.96 -7.31 17.65
CA GLU A 68 -9.15 -7.93 18.27
C GLU A 68 -9.80 -9.00 17.38
N VAL A 69 -9.57 -8.93 16.06
CA VAL A 69 -10.10 -9.90 15.11
C VAL A 69 -9.08 -10.94 14.64
N ALA A 70 -7.92 -11.01 15.30
CA ALA A 70 -6.81 -11.91 14.92
C ALA A 70 -7.23 -13.39 14.80
N GLY A 71 -8.18 -13.85 15.62
CA GLY A 71 -8.70 -15.21 15.61
C GLY A 71 -9.83 -15.47 14.62
N LYS A 72 -10.42 -14.45 13.97
CA LYS A 72 -11.49 -14.64 12.98
C LYS A 72 -10.94 -15.24 11.69
N LEU A 73 -11.78 -15.94 10.92
CA LEU A 73 -11.45 -16.37 9.59
C LEU A 73 -11.35 -15.12 8.65
N ALA A 74 -10.34 -15.11 7.80
CA ALA A 74 -10.16 -14.00 6.87
C ALA A 74 -11.31 -13.88 5.84
N GLY A 75 -12.01 -14.99 5.58
CA GLY A 75 -13.20 -15.02 4.75
C GLY A 75 -14.39 -14.23 5.31
N ASP A 76 -14.48 -14.09 6.64
CA ASP A 76 -15.59 -13.40 7.33
C ASP A 76 -15.37 -11.88 7.45
N LEU A 77 -14.23 -11.37 6.99
CA LEU A 77 -13.90 -9.96 7.06
C LEU A 77 -14.60 -9.16 5.96
N SER A 78 -14.96 -7.92 6.29
CA SER A 78 -15.36 -6.91 5.30
C SER A 78 -14.20 -6.57 4.35
N PHE A 79 -14.53 -5.95 3.22
CA PHE A 79 -13.49 -5.56 2.25
C PHE A 79 -12.43 -4.61 2.84
N PRO A 80 -12.78 -3.55 3.62
CA PRO A 80 -11.80 -2.68 4.27
C PRO A 80 -10.89 -3.42 5.27
N GLU A 81 -11.47 -4.36 6.04
CA GLU A 81 -10.67 -5.18 6.97
C GLU A 81 -9.69 -6.07 6.20
N ARG A 82 -10.09 -6.68 5.10
CA ARG A 82 -9.19 -7.49 4.25
C ARG A 82 -8.05 -6.65 3.69
N ALA A 83 -8.30 -5.42 3.25
CA ALA A 83 -7.26 -4.50 2.77
C ALA A 83 -6.24 -4.18 3.88
N ARG A 84 -6.69 -4.01 5.12
CA ARG A 84 -5.81 -3.80 6.29
C ARG A 84 -5.01 -5.07 6.64
N VAL A 85 -5.60 -6.26 6.53
CA VAL A 85 -4.86 -7.53 6.71
C VAL A 85 -3.77 -7.68 5.67
N GLU A 86 -4.04 -7.33 4.40
CA GLU A 86 -3.04 -7.34 3.34
C GLU A 86 -1.87 -6.39 3.64
N LEU A 87 -2.18 -5.20 4.16
CA LEU A 87 -1.16 -4.25 4.62
C LEU A 87 -0.37 -4.79 5.80
N ALA A 88 -1.03 -5.40 6.81
CA ALA A 88 -0.36 -6.06 7.93
C ALA A 88 0.57 -7.19 7.46
N ARG A 89 0.14 -7.99 6.48
CA ARG A 89 0.96 -9.02 5.85
C ARG A 89 2.23 -8.45 5.22
N ALA A 90 2.09 -7.36 4.46
CA ALA A 90 3.23 -6.69 3.85
C ALA A 90 4.19 -6.12 4.91
N LEU A 91 3.67 -5.50 5.97
CA LEU A 91 4.45 -4.97 7.10
C LEU A 91 5.18 -6.06 7.88
N CYS A 92 4.60 -7.25 8.01
CA CYS A 92 5.19 -8.38 8.72
C CYS A 92 6.47 -8.90 8.05
N THR A 93 6.72 -8.55 6.78
CA THR A 93 8.03 -8.79 6.12
C THR A 93 9.11 -7.81 6.55
N ALA A 94 8.83 -6.84 7.44
CA ALA A 94 9.70 -5.75 7.86
C ALA A 94 10.32 -5.00 6.65
N PRO A 95 9.51 -4.39 5.76
CA PRO A 95 9.99 -3.76 4.55
C PRO A 95 10.68 -2.43 4.84
N ARG A 96 11.73 -2.11 4.08
CA ARG A 96 12.31 -0.75 3.97
C ARG A 96 11.61 0.05 2.87
N ILE A 97 11.12 -0.64 1.85
CA ILE A 97 10.35 -0.07 0.75
C ILE A 97 9.06 -0.86 0.61
N LEU A 98 7.93 -0.19 0.70
CA LEU A 98 6.61 -0.78 0.55
C LEU A 98 5.88 -0.15 -0.65
N LEU A 99 5.51 -0.99 -1.61
CA LEU A 99 4.73 -0.60 -2.77
C LEU A 99 3.25 -0.84 -2.46
N LEU A 100 2.45 0.21 -2.49
CA LEU A 100 1.01 0.20 -2.27
C LEU A 100 0.31 0.39 -3.62
N ASP A 101 -0.43 -0.62 -4.06
CA ASP A 101 -1.08 -0.64 -5.37
C ASP A 101 -2.60 -0.58 -5.20
N GLU A 102 -3.18 0.62 -5.39
CA GLU A 102 -4.61 0.92 -5.28
C GLU A 102 -5.25 0.44 -3.96
N VAL A 103 -4.54 0.60 -2.83
CA VAL A 103 -5.01 0.13 -1.51
C VAL A 103 -6.23 0.89 -0.98
N MET A 104 -6.59 2.01 -1.60
CA MET A 104 -7.75 2.82 -1.27
C MET A 104 -8.94 2.61 -2.24
N ALA A 105 -8.80 1.72 -3.23
CA ALA A 105 -9.90 1.39 -4.13
C ALA A 105 -11.08 0.80 -3.36
N ALA A 106 -12.29 1.21 -3.71
CA ALA A 106 -13.55 0.78 -3.09
C ALA A 106 -13.72 1.09 -1.58
N LEU A 107 -12.90 1.98 -1.01
CA LEU A 107 -13.08 2.49 0.35
C LEU A 107 -13.97 3.74 0.33
N ASN A 108 -14.79 3.90 1.37
CA ASN A 108 -15.50 5.15 1.60
C ASN A 108 -14.55 6.23 2.14
N HIS A 109 -15.05 7.48 2.27
CA HIS A 109 -14.21 8.61 2.68
C HIS A 109 -13.61 8.45 4.09
N ALA A 110 -14.33 7.85 5.04
CA ALA A 110 -13.84 7.63 6.40
C ALA A 110 -12.75 6.56 6.41
N GLU A 111 -12.98 5.44 5.75
CA GLU A 111 -12.02 4.34 5.60
C GLU A 111 -10.75 4.79 4.88
N MET A 112 -10.90 5.62 3.83
CA MET A 112 -9.76 6.22 3.12
C MET A 112 -8.93 7.12 4.04
N ALA A 113 -9.58 7.93 4.89
CA ALA A 113 -8.88 8.79 5.83
C ALA A 113 -8.06 7.98 6.84
N GLU A 114 -8.57 6.84 7.31
CA GLU A 114 -7.86 5.94 8.21
C GLU A 114 -6.64 5.29 7.53
N ILE A 115 -6.77 4.81 6.29
CA ILE A 115 -5.64 4.27 5.51
C ILE A 115 -4.60 5.36 5.25
N MET A 116 -5.01 6.59 4.90
CA MET A 116 -4.09 7.72 4.72
C MET A 116 -3.31 8.03 6.00
N GLN A 117 -3.98 7.99 7.16
CA GLN A 117 -3.31 8.18 8.45
C GLN A 117 -2.29 7.08 8.73
N LEU A 118 -2.64 5.83 8.44
CA LEU A 118 -1.72 4.69 8.59
C LEU A 118 -0.50 4.84 7.66
N ILE A 119 -0.69 5.24 6.40
CA ILE A 119 0.39 5.50 5.45
C ILE A 119 1.35 6.58 5.99
N ARG A 120 0.83 7.66 6.59
CA ARG A 120 1.66 8.70 7.20
C ARG A 120 2.49 8.15 8.37
N ILE A 121 1.88 7.37 9.26
CA ILE A 121 2.58 6.73 10.37
C ILE A 121 3.72 5.85 9.86
N LEU A 122 3.48 5.04 8.83
CA LEU A 122 4.51 4.18 8.23
C LEU A 122 5.67 4.99 7.64
N ARG A 123 5.36 6.10 6.96
CA ARG A 123 6.39 7.01 6.42
C ARG A 123 7.22 7.62 7.57
N ASP A 124 6.55 8.09 8.62
CA ASP A 124 7.19 8.73 9.76
C ASP A 124 8.04 7.72 10.57
N ASP A 125 7.69 6.44 10.54
CA ASP A 125 8.48 5.31 11.04
C ASP A 125 9.69 4.96 10.13
N GLY A 126 9.90 5.69 9.03
CA GLY A 126 11.05 5.53 8.14
C GLY A 126 10.87 4.51 7.00
N VAL A 127 9.66 4.02 6.76
CA VAL A 127 9.37 3.16 5.60
C VAL A 127 9.27 4.05 4.35
N THR A 128 10.05 3.74 3.32
CA THR A 128 9.88 4.38 2.01
C THR A 128 8.64 3.80 1.32
N LEU A 129 7.71 4.66 0.92
CA LEU A 129 6.44 4.25 0.32
C LEU A 129 6.40 4.65 -1.16
N LEU A 130 6.04 3.72 -2.03
CA LEU A 130 5.65 3.99 -3.40
C LEU A 130 4.16 3.69 -3.54
N VAL A 131 3.35 4.72 -3.71
CA VAL A 131 1.89 4.61 -3.77
C VAL A 131 1.43 4.78 -5.22
N VAL A 132 0.74 3.79 -5.76
CA VAL A 132 0.05 3.86 -7.05
C VAL A 132 -1.42 4.04 -6.77
N GLU A 133 -1.97 5.18 -7.12
CA GLU A 133 -3.36 5.55 -6.85
C GLU A 133 -3.91 6.48 -7.93
N HIS A 134 -5.21 6.51 -8.04
CA HIS A 134 -5.94 7.43 -8.93
C HIS A 134 -6.79 8.46 -8.17
N HIS A 135 -6.86 8.37 -6.84
CA HIS A 135 -7.54 9.33 -5.97
C HIS A 135 -6.66 10.55 -5.71
N MET A 136 -6.77 11.59 -6.57
CA MET A 136 -5.93 12.80 -6.51
C MET A 136 -5.88 13.43 -5.11
N ARG A 137 -7.05 13.52 -4.42
CA ARG A 137 -7.10 14.08 -3.05
C ARG A 137 -6.21 13.30 -2.07
N ALA A 138 -6.18 11.96 -2.17
CA ALA A 138 -5.35 11.13 -1.30
C ALA A 138 -3.87 11.38 -1.60
N ILE A 139 -3.46 11.26 -2.87
CA ILE A 139 -2.07 11.44 -3.31
C ILE A 139 -1.52 12.80 -2.89
N MET A 140 -2.27 13.89 -3.13
CA MET A 140 -1.86 15.25 -2.77
C MET A 140 -1.63 15.44 -1.26
N ASN A 141 -2.26 14.63 -0.41
CA ASN A 141 -2.16 14.75 1.03
C ASN A 141 -1.13 13.83 1.69
N ILE A 142 -0.64 12.79 1.01
CA ILE A 142 0.25 11.79 1.62
C ILE A 142 1.62 11.72 0.97
N CYS A 143 1.78 12.18 -0.28
CA CYS A 143 3.01 12.05 -1.04
C CYS A 143 3.89 13.30 -0.90
N ASP A 144 5.21 13.11 -0.79
CA ASP A 144 6.20 14.19 -0.84
C ASP A 144 6.60 14.53 -2.29
N ARG A 145 6.45 13.56 -3.20
CA ARG A 145 6.74 13.67 -4.64
C ARG A 145 5.74 12.84 -5.43
N ILE A 146 5.27 13.37 -6.54
CA ILE A 146 4.29 12.75 -7.43
C ILE A 146 4.88 12.62 -8.83
N LEU A 147 4.74 11.42 -9.40
CA LEU A 147 5.02 11.11 -10.81
C LEU A 147 3.68 10.88 -11.51
N VAL A 148 3.37 11.69 -12.50
CA VAL A 148 2.13 11.56 -13.28
C VAL A 148 2.44 10.81 -14.56
N LEU A 149 1.77 9.67 -14.74
CA LEU A 149 1.89 8.84 -15.94
C LEU A 149 0.60 8.93 -16.78
N ASN A 150 0.75 9.03 -18.09
CA ASN A 150 -0.35 8.94 -19.03
C ASN A 150 0.08 8.09 -20.24
N PHE A 151 -0.67 7.01 -20.52
CA PHE A 151 -0.34 6.02 -21.56
C PHE A 151 1.14 5.56 -21.54
N GLY A 152 1.69 5.33 -20.32
CA GLY A 152 3.07 4.89 -20.13
C GLY A 152 4.14 5.96 -20.31
N ARG A 153 3.78 7.22 -20.53
CA ARG A 153 4.69 8.35 -20.62
C ARG A 153 4.62 9.18 -19.34
N LEU A 154 5.78 9.62 -18.86
CA LEU A 154 5.88 10.56 -17.75
C LEU A 154 5.42 11.94 -18.24
N LEU A 155 4.35 12.49 -17.65
CA LEU A 155 3.84 13.83 -17.94
C LEU A 155 4.41 14.87 -16.99
N ALA A 156 4.48 14.56 -15.69
CA ALA A 156 4.97 15.48 -14.67
C ALA A 156 5.69 14.71 -13.57
N ASP A 157 6.61 15.41 -12.92
CA ASP A 157 7.40 14.93 -11.78
C ASP A 157 7.68 16.13 -10.87
N GLY A 158 7.13 16.11 -9.65
CA GLY A 158 7.27 17.24 -8.74
C GLY A 158 6.58 17.05 -7.40
N THR A 159 6.61 18.11 -6.59
CA THR A 159 5.82 18.16 -5.36
C THR A 159 4.32 18.20 -5.65
N PRO A 160 3.44 17.88 -4.68
CA PRO A 160 1.99 18.01 -4.84
C PRO A 160 1.56 19.37 -5.39
N ASP A 161 2.12 20.47 -4.85
CA ASP A 161 1.81 21.83 -5.31
C ASP A 161 2.22 22.13 -6.75
N GLN A 162 3.37 21.61 -7.18
CA GLN A 162 3.85 21.75 -8.56
C GLN A 162 2.95 20.99 -9.52
N VAL A 163 2.65 19.73 -9.20
CA VAL A 163 1.80 18.85 -10.03
C VAL A 163 0.36 19.38 -10.12
N ALA A 164 -0.19 19.92 -9.00
CA ALA A 164 -1.54 20.48 -8.97
C ALA A 164 -1.70 21.72 -9.89
N ARG A 165 -0.60 22.45 -10.17
CA ARG A 165 -0.60 23.66 -11.01
C ARG A 165 -0.09 23.42 -12.42
N ASP A 166 0.34 22.20 -12.73
CA ASP A 166 0.86 21.86 -14.07
C ASP A 166 -0.27 21.85 -15.10
N PRO A 167 -0.24 22.71 -16.14
CA PRO A 167 -1.28 22.78 -17.17
C PRO A 167 -1.49 21.45 -17.91
N VAL A 168 -0.42 20.67 -18.12
CA VAL A 168 -0.49 19.37 -18.80
C VAL A 168 -1.21 18.33 -17.95
N VAL A 169 -0.99 18.36 -16.64
CA VAL A 169 -1.71 17.49 -15.70
C VAL A 169 -3.18 17.89 -15.60
N ILE A 170 -3.45 19.20 -15.49
CA ILE A 170 -4.81 19.75 -15.44
C ILE A 170 -5.59 19.33 -16.70
N GLU A 171 -5.02 19.50 -17.89
CA GLU A 171 -5.65 19.09 -19.14
C GLU A 171 -5.89 17.57 -19.21
N ALA A 172 -4.91 16.75 -18.81
CA ALA A 172 -5.00 15.31 -18.88
C ALA A 172 -6.03 14.69 -17.90
N TYR A 173 -6.19 15.29 -16.72
CA TYR A 173 -7.04 14.75 -15.65
C TYR A 173 -8.33 15.52 -15.41
N LEU A 174 -8.34 16.85 -15.55
CA LEU A 174 -9.50 17.72 -15.32
C LEU A 174 -10.20 18.15 -16.61
N GLY A 175 -9.53 18.16 -17.74
CA GLY A 175 -10.11 18.52 -19.03
C GLY A 175 -11.30 17.62 -19.43
N ARG A 176 -11.29 16.37 -19.04
CA ARG A 176 -12.42 15.43 -19.26
C ARG A 176 -13.58 15.62 -18.27
N SER A 177 -13.32 16.17 -17.08
CA SER A 177 -14.36 16.45 -16.07
C SER A 177 -15.04 17.79 -16.28
N ALA A 178 -14.36 18.77 -16.88
CA ALA A 178 -14.91 20.10 -17.15
C ALA A 178 -15.92 20.11 -18.32
N GLU A 179 -15.80 19.20 -19.26
CA GLU A 179 -16.79 19.06 -20.36
C GLU A 179 -18.12 18.44 -19.89
N GLY A 180 -18.09 17.60 -18.83
CA GLY A 180 -19.29 17.01 -18.23
C GLY A 180 -20.10 17.94 -17.33
N LEU A 181 -19.51 19.06 -16.87
CA LEU A 181 -20.16 20.04 -15.99
C LEU A 181 -20.75 21.25 -16.75
N ARG A 182 -20.60 21.29 -18.07
CA ARG A 182 -21.17 22.36 -18.96
C ARG A 182 -22.37 21.88 -19.77
N ARG A 183 -23.04 20.80 -19.39
CA ARG A 183 -24.31 20.38 -19.98
C ARG A 183 -25.42 20.32 -18.94
#